data_3c6da78e9d64853008e110c90d150a2b
#
_entry.id   3c6da78e9d64853008e110c90d150a2b
#
_cell.length_a   1.000
_cell.length_b   1.000
_cell.length_c   1.000
_cell.angle_alpha   90.00
_cell.angle_beta   90.00
_cell.angle_gamma   90.00
#
_symmetry.space_group_name_H-M   'P 1'
#
loop_
_entity.id
_entity.type
_entity.pdbx_description
1 polymer ?
#
loop_
_entity_poly.entity_id
_entity_poly.type
_entity_poly.pdbx_seq_one_letter_code
_entity_poly.pdbx_strand_id
1 'polypeptide(L)'
;MPVTLPDVSNSEVKRILQVQDKIIASVPEVSHVLGKAGRANTATDNSPISMIETIILLKPKDEWREGVTKNEIIEELNAKLQIPGVVNGWTQPIINRINMLSTGIRTDVGLKVYGQNLDTIYSVAQMLKKQLESIDGIKDLYVEPITGGKYIDIVVKREEIGRYGLSVDDVNMVLESALGGMILT
;
A
#
# COMPACT_ATOMS: atom_id res chain seq x y z
N MET A 1 1.52 -7.96 -0.10
CA MET A 1 1.16 -6.54 0.13
C MET A 1 2.10 -5.65 -0.66
N PRO A 2 1.73 -5.24 -1.84
CA PRO A 2 2.50 -4.27 -2.62
C PRO A 2 2.38 -2.86 -2.01
N VAL A 3 3.50 -2.16 -1.94
CA VAL A 3 3.57 -0.77 -1.48
C VAL A 3 4.20 0.07 -2.59
N THR A 4 3.56 1.17 -2.92
CA THR A 4 4.02 2.14 -3.94
C THR A 4 4.47 3.45 -3.28
N LEU A 5 4.91 4.41 -4.06
CA LEU A 5 5.20 5.75 -3.57
C LEU A 5 3.93 6.45 -3.04
N PRO A 6 4.04 7.31 -2.02
CA PRO A 6 2.88 7.96 -1.38
C PRO A 6 2.03 8.84 -2.31
N ASP A 7 2.63 9.37 -3.37
CA ASP A 7 1.99 10.26 -4.36
C ASP A 7 1.48 9.55 -5.61
N VAL A 8 1.39 8.23 -5.56
CA VAL A 8 0.87 7.43 -6.69
C VAL A 8 -0.58 7.83 -7.01
N SER A 9 -0.87 8.00 -8.30
CA SER A 9 -2.22 8.30 -8.76
C SER A 9 -3.14 7.09 -8.73
N ASN A 10 -4.46 7.31 -8.60
CA ASN A 10 -5.47 6.26 -8.67
C ASN A 10 -5.39 5.42 -9.94
N SER A 11 -5.13 6.06 -11.08
CA SER A 11 -4.99 5.40 -12.37
C SER A 11 -3.78 4.47 -12.41
N GLU A 12 -2.66 4.90 -11.83
CA GLU A 12 -1.44 4.10 -11.78
C GLU A 12 -1.58 2.92 -10.80
N VAL A 13 -2.18 3.14 -9.63
CA VAL A 13 -2.48 2.05 -8.69
C VAL A 13 -3.38 0.99 -9.34
N LYS A 14 -4.42 1.41 -10.07
CA LYS A 14 -5.30 0.50 -10.81
C LYS A 14 -4.53 -0.29 -11.88
N ARG A 15 -3.62 0.37 -12.61
CA ARG A 15 -2.78 -0.29 -13.61
C ARG A 15 -1.85 -1.32 -12.97
N ILE A 16 -1.16 -0.94 -11.87
CA ILE A 16 -0.26 -1.84 -11.13
C ILE A 16 -1.04 -3.05 -10.63
N LEU A 17 -2.19 -2.84 -10.00
CA LEU A 17 -3.06 -3.91 -9.50
C LEU A 17 -3.41 -4.91 -10.60
N GLN A 18 -3.88 -4.42 -11.75
CA GLN A 18 -4.26 -5.28 -12.88
C GLN A 18 -3.07 -6.06 -13.45
N VAL A 19 -1.89 -5.44 -13.53
CA VAL A 19 -0.67 -6.11 -14.00
C VAL A 19 -0.25 -7.20 -13.02
N GLN A 20 -0.24 -6.88 -11.72
CA GLN A 20 0.12 -7.85 -10.67
C GLN A 20 -0.84 -9.03 -10.65
N ASP A 21 -2.15 -8.79 -10.67
CA ASP A 21 -3.15 -9.84 -10.63
C ASP A 21 -3.02 -10.78 -11.83
N LYS A 22 -2.72 -10.26 -13.03
CA LYS A 22 -2.46 -11.08 -14.22
C LYS A 22 -1.19 -11.93 -14.07
N ILE A 23 -0.12 -11.37 -13.55
CA ILE A 23 1.14 -12.10 -13.33
C ILE A 23 0.91 -13.21 -12.30
N ILE A 24 0.26 -12.90 -11.18
CA ILE A 24 -0.02 -13.87 -10.12
C ILE A 24 -0.91 -15.01 -10.64
N ALA A 25 -1.97 -14.68 -11.38
CA ALA A 25 -2.87 -15.67 -11.96
C ALA A 25 -2.21 -16.58 -13.00
N SER A 26 -1.04 -16.20 -13.52
CA SER A 26 -0.28 -17.05 -14.45
C SER A 26 0.50 -18.19 -13.79
N VAL A 27 0.59 -18.20 -12.45
CA VAL A 27 1.27 -19.27 -11.72
C VAL A 27 0.31 -20.47 -11.57
N PRO A 28 0.73 -21.68 -11.97
CA PRO A 28 -0.17 -22.84 -12.04
C PRO A 28 -0.87 -23.20 -10.72
N GLU A 29 -0.20 -23.00 -9.60
CA GLU A 29 -0.70 -23.29 -8.25
C GLU A 29 -1.70 -22.27 -7.73
N VAL A 30 -1.86 -21.13 -8.42
CA VAL A 30 -2.82 -20.10 -8.02
C VAL A 30 -4.21 -20.47 -8.52
N SER A 31 -5.18 -20.48 -7.60
CA SER A 31 -6.60 -20.70 -7.90
C SER A 31 -7.30 -19.36 -8.19
N HIS A 32 -7.17 -18.42 -7.28
CA HIS A 32 -7.82 -17.10 -7.39
C HIS A 32 -6.91 -16.00 -6.88
N VAL A 33 -7.05 -14.84 -7.46
CA VAL A 33 -6.37 -13.60 -7.06
C VAL A 33 -7.43 -12.52 -6.83
N LEU A 34 -7.35 -11.86 -5.70
CA LEU A 34 -8.19 -10.70 -5.38
C LEU A 34 -7.32 -9.56 -4.92
N GLY A 35 -7.10 -8.59 -5.78
CA GLY A 35 -6.39 -7.35 -5.45
C GLY A 35 -7.35 -6.25 -4.98
N LYS A 36 -6.99 -5.57 -3.90
CA LYS A 36 -7.70 -4.43 -3.32
C LYS A 36 -6.76 -3.23 -3.24
N ALA A 37 -7.21 -2.07 -3.67
CA ALA A 37 -6.51 -0.81 -3.52
C ALA A 37 -7.48 0.28 -3.06
N GLY A 38 -6.99 1.19 -2.24
CA GLY A 38 -7.80 2.27 -1.70
C GLY A 38 -8.32 2.00 -0.29
N ARG A 39 -8.91 3.04 0.29
CA ARG A 39 -9.37 3.10 1.67
C ARG A 39 -10.86 2.74 1.73
N ALA A 40 -11.23 1.91 2.68
CA ALA A 40 -12.62 1.73 3.07
C ALA A 40 -13.02 2.78 4.13
N ASN A 41 -14.28 3.23 4.12
CA ASN A 41 -14.84 4.13 5.15
C ASN A 41 -15.14 3.39 6.45
N THR A 42 -14.15 2.67 6.98
CA THR A 42 -14.26 1.92 8.23
C THR A 42 -13.08 2.23 9.13
N ALA A 43 -13.28 2.18 10.45
CA ALA A 43 -12.22 2.39 11.42
C ALA A 43 -11.13 1.30 11.39
N THR A 44 -11.44 0.14 10.81
CA THR A 44 -10.57 -1.05 10.79
C THR A 44 -9.71 -1.16 9.54
N ASP A 45 -9.96 -0.35 8.51
CA ASP A 45 -9.23 -0.41 7.24
C ASP A 45 -8.80 1.00 6.79
N ASN A 46 -7.72 1.49 7.39
CA ASN A 46 -7.14 2.82 7.15
C ASN A 46 -6.02 2.82 6.11
N SER A 47 -6.00 1.86 5.19
CA SER A 47 -4.92 1.73 4.21
C SER A 47 -4.90 2.91 3.24
N PRO A 48 -3.75 3.60 3.09
CA PRO A 48 -3.61 4.62 2.06
C PRO A 48 -3.67 3.99 0.67
N ILE A 49 -3.94 4.80 -0.36
CA ILE A 49 -4.03 4.31 -1.74
C ILE A 49 -2.71 3.70 -2.25
N SER A 50 -1.58 4.15 -1.70
CA SER A 50 -0.25 3.61 -2.01
C SER A 50 -0.04 2.18 -1.51
N MET A 51 -0.91 1.67 -0.65
CA MET A 51 -0.85 0.32 -0.12
C MET A 51 -1.89 -0.55 -0.81
N ILE A 52 -1.42 -1.49 -1.61
CA ILE A 52 -2.25 -2.48 -2.29
C ILE A 52 -2.27 -3.75 -1.42
N GLU A 53 -3.40 -4.38 -1.31
CA GLU A 53 -3.55 -5.67 -0.66
C GLU A 53 -4.04 -6.69 -1.69
N THR A 54 -3.26 -7.75 -1.90
CA THR A 54 -3.64 -8.82 -2.81
C THR A 54 -3.72 -10.14 -2.06
N ILE A 55 -4.89 -10.75 -2.08
CA ILE A 55 -5.13 -12.09 -1.51
C ILE A 55 -4.97 -13.10 -2.63
N ILE A 56 -4.09 -14.07 -2.39
CA ILE A 56 -3.79 -15.15 -3.34
C ILE A 56 -4.28 -16.46 -2.71
N LEU A 57 -5.21 -17.09 -3.37
CA LEU A 57 -5.69 -18.42 -3.00
C LEU A 57 -4.98 -19.46 -3.85
N LEU A 58 -4.28 -20.37 -3.19
CA LEU A 58 -3.62 -21.48 -3.85
C LEU A 58 -4.60 -22.66 -4.02
N LYS A 59 -4.38 -23.45 -5.04
CA LYS A 59 -5.08 -24.73 -5.25
C LYS A 59 -4.76 -25.72 -4.14
N PRO A 60 -5.51 -26.81 -4.00
CA PRO A 60 -5.12 -27.95 -3.18
C PRO A 60 -3.73 -28.46 -3.53
N LYS A 61 -2.98 -28.98 -2.55
CA LYS A 61 -1.57 -29.37 -2.73
C LYS A 61 -1.36 -30.52 -3.73
N ASP A 62 -2.35 -31.34 -3.93
CA ASP A 62 -2.38 -32.44 -4.89
C ASP A 62 -2.46 -31.96 -6.35
N GLU A 63 -2.84 -30.70 -6.57
CA GLU A 63 -2.85 -30.05 -7.88
C GLU A 63 -1.58 -29.22 -8.16
N TRP A 64 -0.63 -29.19 -7.23
CA TRP A 64 0.62 -28.44 -7.42
C TRP A 64 1.60 -29.22 -8.29
N ARG A 65 2.52 -28.51 -8.93
CA ARG A 65 3.66 -29.14 -9.62
C ARG A 65 4.44 -30.01 -8.64
N GLU A 66 4.91 -31.15 -9.11
CA GLU A 66 5.65 -32.11 -8.30
C GLU A 66 6.88 -31.49 -7.64
N GLY A 67 7.01 -31.70 -6.33
CA GLY A 67 8.13 -31.21 -5.53
C GLY A 67 8.09 -29.72 -5.17
N VAL A 68 7.11 -28.94 -5.65
CA VAL A 68 7.03 -27.50 -5.37
C VAL A 68 6.51 -27.24 -3.97
N THR A 69 7.22 -26.41 -3.24
CA THR A 69 6.85 -25.93 -1.92
C THR A 69 6.20 -24.55 -1.97
N LYS A 70 5.49 -24.16 -0.90
CA LYS A 70 4.90 -22.82 -0.79
C LYS A 70 5.97 -21.72 -0.87
N ASN A 71 7.15 -21.95 -0.32
CA ASN A 71 8.23 -20.97 -0.35
C ASN A 71 8.75 -20.75 -1.77
N GLU A 72 8.88 -21.81 -2.55
CA GLU A 72 9.28 -21.72 -3.96
C GLU A 72 8.24 -20.97 -4.80
N ILE A 73 6.94 -21.16 -4.52
CA ILE A 73 5.87 -20.36 -5.17
C ILE A 73 6.04 -18.87 -4.82
N ILE A 74 6.33 -18.53 -3.55
CA ILE A 74 6.57 -17.15 -3.12
C ILE A 74 7.79 -16.58 -3.82
N GLU A 75 8.88 -17.34 -3.92
CA GLU A 75 10.11 -16.90 -4.60
C GLU A 75 9.87 -16.69 -6.11
N GLU A 76 9.14 -17.59 -6.76
CA GLU A 76 8.73 -17.44 -8.16
C GLU A 76 7.87 -16.19 -8.38
N LEU A 77 6.88 -15.98 -7.52
CA LEU A 77 6.02 -14.79 -7.55
C LEU A 77 6.84 -13.52 -7.31
N ASN A 78 7.74 -13.53 -6.33
CA ASN A 78 8.58 -12.37 -6.04
C ASN A 78 9.49 -12.02 -7.22
N ALA A 79 10.06 -13.02 -7.88
CA ALA A 79 10.87 -12.81 -9.09
C ALA A 79 10.05 -12.23 -10.25
N LYS A 80 8.82 -12.70 -10.45
CA LYS A 80 7.94 -12.23 -11.53
C LYS A 80 7.33 -10.83 -11.27
N LEU A 81 7.18 -10.45 -10.01
CA LEU A 81 6.52 -9.19 -9.59
C LEU A 81 7.50 -8.03 -9.37
N GLN A 82 8.65 -8.04 -10.02
CA GLN A 82 9.61 -6.94 -9.98
C GLN A 82 9.11 -5.75 -10.83
N ILE A 83 8.17 -4.99 -10.28
CA ILE A 83 7.60 -3.80 -10.93
C ILE A 83 8.33 -2.55 -10.40
N PRO A 84 8.89 -1.69 -11.25
CA PRO A 84 9.54 -0.47 -10.83
C PRO A 84 8.64 0.40 -9.94
N GLY A 85 9.16 0.86 -8.80
CA GLY A 85 8.42 1.69 -7.85
C GLY A 85 7.44 0.94 -6.95
N VAL A 86 7.43 -0.40 -6.99
CA VAL A 86 6.61 -1.26 -6.13
C VAL A 86 7.50 -2.16 -5.31
N VAL A 87 7.25 -2.21 -4.01
CA VAL A 87 7.90 -3.17 -3.10
C VAL A 87 6.84 -4.16 -2.62
N ASN A 88 7.13 -5.45 -2.73
CA ASN A 88 6.21 -6.51 -2.32
C ASN A 88 6.60 -7.06 -0.95
N GLY A 89 5.69 -7.01 0.02
CA GLY A 89 5.81 -7.71 1.29
C GLY A 89 4.92 -8.96 1.29
N TRP A 90 5.48 -10.09 1.65
CA TRP A 90 4.76 -11.37 1.74
C TRP A 90 4.35 -11.66 3.18
N THR A 91 3.07 -11.92 3.40
CA THR A 91 2.53 -12.16 4.74
C THR A 91 1.29 -13.03 4.70
N GLN A 92 0.88 -13.52 5.84
CA GLN A 92 -0.40 -14.21 6.02
C GLN A 92 -1.46 -13.21 6.53
N PRO A 93 -2.70 -13.27 6.05
CA PRO A 93 -3.72 -12.27 6.38
C PRO A 93 -3.93 -12.05 7.89
N ILE A 94 -4.03 -13.11 8.66
CA ILE A 94 -4.28 -13.04 10.12
C ILE A 94 -3.03 -12.52 10.84
N ILE A 95 -1.85 -13.07 10.55
CA ILE A 95 -0.58 -12.67 11.18
C ILE A 95 -0.29 -11.21 10.90
N ASN A 96 -0.48 -10.78 9.65
CA ASN A 96 -0.29 -9.38 9.27
C ASN A 96 -1.20 -8.45 10.06
N ARG A 97 -2.46 -8.80 10.25
CA ARG A 97 -3.40 -7.99 11.03
C ARG A 97 -3.00 -7.91 12.50
N ILE A 98 -2.56 -9.01 13.10
CA ILE A 98 -2.05 -9.05 14.46
C ILE A 98 -0.80 -8.15 14.59
N ASN A 99 0.16 -8.28 13.69
CA ASN A 99 1.38 -7.48 13.70
C ASN A 99 1.07 -5.98 13.56
N MET A 100 0.21 -5.61 12.61
CA MET A 100 -0.20 -4.21 12.42
C MET A 100 -0.89 -3.62 13.64
N LEU A 101 -1.76 -4.36 14.30
CA LEU A 101 -2.50 -3.87 15.47
C LEU A 101 -1.60 -3.77 16.71
N SER A 102 -0.65 -4.69 16.88
CA SER A 102 0.20 -4.74 18.07
C SER A 102 1.43 -3.84 17.98
N THR A 103 2.06 -3.78 16.83
CA THR A 103 3.34 -3.07 16.64
C THR A 103 3.29 -1.90 15.67
N GLY A 104 2.24 -1.80 14.86
CA GLY A 104 2.14 -0.88 13.73
C GLY A 104 3.07 -1.23 12.57
N ILE A 105 3.72 -2.40 12.60
CA ILE A 105 4.65 -2.88 11.57
C ILE A 105 3.97 -3.99 10.78
N ARG A 106 4.16 -4.01 9.46
CA ARG A 106 3.50 -4.94 8.53
C ARG A 106 4.35 -6.16 8.19
N THR A 107 5.56 -6.22 8.71
CA THR A 107 6.54 -7.28 8.50
C THR A 107 6.88 -7.96 9.82
N ASP A 108 7.51 -9.13 9.76
CA ASP A 108 7.91 -9.87 10.98
C ASP A 108 8.96 -9.11 11.79
N VAL A 109 9.84 -8.36 11.11
CA VAL A 109 10.86 -7.52 11.74
C VAL A 109 10.76 -6.11 11.18
N GLY A 110 10.80 -5.11 12.05
CA GLY A 110 10.81 -3.71 11.67
C GLY A 110 11.65 -2.87 12.60
N LEU A 111 12.40 -1.94 12.01
CA LEU A 111 13.15 -0.93 12.71
C LEU A 111 12.40 0.40 12.68
N LYS A 112 12.15 0.98 13.86
CA LYS A 112 11.54 2.30 13.98
C LYS A 112 12.60 3.34 14.25
N VAL A 113 12.76 4.29 13.35
CA VAL A 113 13.68 5.42 13.48
C VAL A 113 12.89 6.65 13.92
N TYR A 114 13.31 7.28 15.00
CA TYR A 114 12.66 8.47 15.57
C TYR A 114 13.56 9.68 15.45
N GLY A 115 12.97 10.85 15.25
CA GLY A 115 13.68 12.12 15.18
C GLY A 115 12.70 13.30 15.05
N GLN A 116 13.23 14.52 15.02
CA GLN A 116 12.43 15.74 14.90
C GLN A 116 12.24 16.21 13.46
N ASN A 117 13.10 15.77 12.54
CA ASN A 117 13.08 16.17 11.14
C ASN A 117 12.93 14.96 10.23
N LEU A 118 11.91 14.98 9.35
CA LEU A 118 11.56 13.86 8.47
C LEU A 118 12.67 13.53 7.47
N ASP A 119 13.35 14.52 6.91
CA ASP A 119 14.42 14.30 5.94
C ASP A 119 15.64 13.61 6.60
N THR A 120 15.95 14.01 7.84
CA THR A 120 17.01 13.37 8.64
C THR A 120 16.63 11.93 8.98
N ILE A 121 15.38 11.66 9.41
CA ILE A 121 14.89 10.32 9.69
C ILE A 121 15.02 9.45 8.43
N TYR A 122 14.58 9.95 7.28
CA TYR A 122 14.65 9.22 6.02
C TYR A 122 16.11 8.93 5.61
N SER A 123 17.00 9.90 5.73
CA SER A 123 18.41 9.74 5.42
C SER A 123 19.08 8.68 6.30
N VAL A 124 18.80 8.69 7.61
CA VAL A 124 19.28 7.67 8.55
C VAL A 124 18.71 6.30 8.22
N ALA A 125 17.41 6.21 7.90
CA ALA A 125 16.79 4.95 7.51
C ALA A 125 17.40 4.36 6.23
N GLN A 126 17.72 5.18 5.23
CA GLN A 126 18.43 4.75 4.01
C GLN A 126 19.85 4.27 4.30
N MET A 127 20.56 4.94 5.21
CA MET A 127 21.89 4.50 5.65
C MET A 127 21.84 3.14 6.35
N LEU A 128 20.87 2.95 7.25
CA LEU A 128 20.63 1.67 7.92
C LEU A 128 20.28 0.57 6.92
N LYS A 129 19.39 0.85 5.96
CA LYS A 129 19.08 -0.09 4.89
C LYS A 129 20.34 -0.59 4.20
N LYS A 130 21.20 0.31 3.75
CA LYS A 130 22.45 -0.05 3.05
C LYS A 130 23.37 -0.94 3.89
N GLN A 131 23.41 -0.73 5.21
CA GLN A 131 24.21 -1.58 6.10
C GLN A 131 23.58 -2.95 6.33
N LEU A 132 22.24 -2.99 6.44
CA LEU A 132 21.51 -4.22 6.68
C LEU A 132 21.44 -5.14 5.45
N GLU A 133 21.50 -4.58 4.24
CA GLU A 133 21.52 -5.36 2.99
C GLU A 133 22.67 -6.36 2.88
N SER A 134 23.76 -6.13 3.62
CA SER A 134 24.93 -7.02 3.66
C SER A 134 24.80 -8.19 4.63
N ILE A 135 23.72 -8.27 5.41
CA ILE A 135 23.54 -9.30 6.43
C ILE A 135 22.81 -10.50 5.81
N ASP A 136 23.42 -11.66 5.93
CA ASP A 136 22.82 -12.91 5.46
C ASP A 136 21.49 -13.20 6.17
N GLY A 137 20.47 -13.61 5.38
CA GLY A 137 19.14 -13.93 5.89
C GLY A 137 18.16 -12.77 5.87
N ILE A 138 18.58 -11.53 5.60
CA ILE A 138 17.67 -10.42 5.38
C ILE A 138 17.17 -10.47 3.93
N LYS A 139 15.84 -10.53 3.77
CA LYS A 139 15.15 -10.49 2.48
C LYS A 139 14.13 -9.34 2.47
N ASP A 140 13.86 -8.79 1.28
CA ASP A 140 12.81 -7.79 1.03
C ASP A 140 12.89 -6.55 1.93
N LEU A 141 14.12 -6.09 2.22
CA LEU A 141 14.38 -4.92 3.05
C LEU A 141 13.98 -3.63 2.31
N TYR A 142 13.06 -2.88 2.88
CA TYR A 142 12.67 -1.58 2.34
C TYR A 142 12.56 -0.50 3.43
N VAL A 143 12.73 0.75 3.03
CA VAL A 143 12.45 1.92 3.86
C VAL A 143 11.11 2.47 3.46
N GLU A 144 10.19 2.64 4.42
CA GLU A 144 8.88 3.24 4.15
C GLU A 144 9.08 4.70 3.72
N PRO A 145 8.58 5.09 2.54
CA PRO A 145 8.70 6.47 2.09
C PRO A 145 7.76 7.36 2.92
N ILE A 146 8.34 8.30 3.66
CA ILE A 146 7.62 9.23 4.55
C ILE A 146 7.56 10.64 3.98
N THR A 147 8.27 10.91 2.89
CA THR A 147 8.35 12.21 2.21
C THR A 147 7.79 12.13 0.81
N GLY A 148 7.30 13.25 0.27
CA GLY A 148 6.84 13.35 -1.12
C GLY A 148 5.33 13.34 -1.32
N GLY A 149 4.53 13.16 -0.28
CA GLY A 149 3.07 13.34 -0.36
C GLY A 149 2.72 14.79 -0.72
N LYS A 150 1.98 14.98 -1.81
CA LYS A 150 1.47 16.29 -2.20
C LYS A 150 0.07 16.49 -1.63
N TYR A 151 -0.17 17.67 -1.07
CA TYR A 151 -1.46 18.05 -0.52
C TYR A 151 -2.01 19.25 -1.30
N ILE A 152 -3.32 19.32 -1.40
CA ILE A 152 -4.02 20.49 -1.93
C ILE A 152 -4.82 21.07 -0.78
N ASP A 153 -4.42 22.27 -0.33
CA ASP A 153 -5.17 23.03 0.66
C ASP A 153 -6.14 23.96 -0.04
N ILE A 154 -7.42 23.82 0.25
CA ILE A 154 -8.48 24.64 -0.31
C ILE A 154 -8.92 25.62 0.77
N VAL A 155 -8.57 26.89 0.57
CA VAL A 155 -8.93 27.98 1.48
C VAL A 155 -10.13 28.76 0.94
N VAL A 156 -11.26 28.66 1.63
CA VAL A 156 -12.48 29.37 1.23
C VAL A 156 -12.35 30.87 1.54
N LYS A 157 -12.54 31.72 0.51
CA LYS A 157 -12.56 33.17 0.63
C LYS A 157 -13.93 33.64 1.14
N ARG A 158 -14.06 33.76 2.46
CA ARG A 158 -15.35 34.05 3.12
C ARG A 158 -16.03 35.35 2.65
N GLU A 159 -15.24 36.39 2.35
CA GLU A 159 -15.78 37.65 1.83
C GLU A 159 -16.39 37.49 0.43
N GLU A 160 -15.79 36.65 -0.42
CA GLU A 160 -16.30 36.42 -1.77
C GLU A 160 -17.58 35.60 -1.75
N ILE A 161 -17.61 34.48 -1.00
CA ILE A 161 -18.83 33.65 -0.93
C ILE A 161 -20.01 34.42 -0.33
N GLY A 162 -19.77 35.33 0.63
CA GLY A 162 -20.82 36.20 1.19
C GLY A 162 -21.48 37.08 0.14
N ARG A 163 -20.77 37.54 -0.90
CA ARG A 163 -21.34 38.32 -2.01
C ARG A 163 -22.34 37.53 -2.84
N TYR A 164 -22.21 36.20 -2.88
CA TYR A 164 -23.12 35.29 -3.60
C TYR A 164 -24.20 34.72 -2.68
N GLY A 165 -24.25 35.11 -1.41
CA GLY A 165 -25.21 34.60 -0.42
C GLY A 165 -24.94 33.14 -0.04
N LEU A 166 -23.71 32.64 -0.25
CA LEU A 166 -23.31 31.28 0.07
C LEU A 166 -22.68 31.23 1.47
N SER A 167 -22.89 30.13 2.14
CA SER A 167 -22.20 29.78 3.39
C SER A 167 -20.92 28.97 3.10
N VAL A 168 -20.06 28.84 4.10
CA VAL A 168 -18.89 27.95 4.01
C VAL A 168 -19.31 26.48 3.83
N ASP A 169 -20.43 26.10 4.45
CA ASP A 169 -20.97 24.74 4.35
C ASP A 169 -21.46 24.40 2.94
N ASP A 170 -22.05 25.37 2.23
CA ASP A 170 -22.44 25.17 0.82
C ASP A 170 -21.22 24.86 -0.06
N VAL A 171 -20.12 25.60 0.14
CA VAL A 171 -18.87 25.36 -0.60
C VAL A 171 -18.25 24.03 -0.22
N ASN A 172 -18.20 23.70 1.07
CA ASN A 172 -17.66 22.43 1.56
C ASN A 172 -18.46 21.24 1.04
N MET A 173 -19.78 21.32 0.98
CA MET A 173 -20.65 20.29 0.42
C MET A 173 -20.32 20.00 -1.05
N VAL A 174 -20.10 21.05 -1.85
CA VAL A 174 -19.70 20.89 -3.25
C VAL A 174 -18.30 20.25 -3.36
N LEU A 175 -17.36 20.70 -2.54
CA LEU A 175 -16.00 20.13 -2.51
C LEU A 175 -15.99 18.65 -2.09
N GLU A 176 -16.74 18.32 -1.05
CA GLU A 176 -16.90 16.96 -0.57
C GLU A 176 -17.51 16.06 -1.65
N SER A 177 -18.58 16.52 -2.29
CA SER A 177 -19.25 15.77 -3.36
C SER A 177 -18.36 15.57 -4.59
N ALA A 178 -17.61 16.62 -4.98
CA ALA A 178 -16.80 16.60 -6.19
C ALA A 178 -15.46 15.87 -6.03
N LEU A 179 -14.83 15.95 -4.85
CA LEU A 179 -13.49 15.43 -4.58
C LEU A 179 -13.51 14.19 -3.69
N GLY A 180 -14.35 14.17 -2.65
CA GLY A 180 -14.45 13.06 -1.69
C GLY A 180 -15.43 11.98 -2.10
N GLY A 181 -16.41 12.33 -2.90
CA GLY A 181 -17.56 11.47 -3.22
C GLY A 181 -18.64 11.53 -2.13
N MET A 182 -19.89 11.68 -2.53
CA MET A 182 -21.05 11.65 -1.64
C MET A 182 -21.91 10.42 -1.96
N ILE A 183 -22.40 9.76 -0.91
CA ILE A 183 -23.36 8.67 -1.07
C ILE A 183 -24.69 9.29 -1.49
N LEU A 184 -25.14 8.96 -2.68
CA LEU A 184 -26.49 9.29 -3.13
C LEU A 184 -27.43 8.17 -2.67
N THR A 185 -28.39 8.49 -1.81
CA THR A 185 -29.42 7.57 -1.36
C THR A 185 -30.59 7.55 -2.33
#